data_11e6beb6a520a459726a4bff1f8f4364
#
_entry.id   11e6beb6a520a459726a4bff1f8f4364
#
_cell.length_a   1.000
_cell.length_b   1.000
_cell.length_c   1.000
_cell.angle_alpha   90.00
_cell.angle_beta   90.00
_cell.angle_gamma   90.00
#
_symmetry.space_group_name_H-M   'P 1'
#
loop_
_entity.id
_entity.type
_entity.pdbx_description
1 polymer ?
#
loop_
_entity_poly.entity_id
_entity_poly.type
_entity_poly.pdbx_seq_one_letter_code
_entity_poly.pdbx_strand_id
1 'polypeptide(L)'
;MNKQQPSLTERKYLLPFVLITTLFFLWGFARAILDVLNKHFQNELNISIAQSAFIQVTTYLGYFIMAIPAGLFINRFGYRRGVVFGLLLFALGAFLFVPGAYHSTFEVFLVALFVLGCGLTFLETAANPYVTELGSEQTATSRLNLSQSFNGMGSIFATFSVGLFLFRADSEGGNVAVPYVVLGIVVLIIALVFSRVQLPEIHPSVGEEQEGGGLHNLSLLFKKPMFVLGLAALLAYEVAEISINSYFINFVTGQGWMTDKVASMVLTAALAFFMIGRFGGSWVMRRVSAQRVLLVCAVGCVVSMCMVLLNVGSLSLIGLLVNYFFEAIMFPTIFSLALKDLGVLTKSASSVLMMTPVGGCGFLLMGLIADGGNPVLPFVLPLAGFAVVLAYAWKVNRARR
;
A
#
# COMPACT_ATOMS: atom_id res chain seq x y z
N MET A 1 16.67 -25.56 30.34
CA MET A 1 16.64 -25.87 28.91
C MET A 1 16.52 -24.56 28.11
N ASN A 2 17.63 -24.10 27.55
CA ASN A 2 17.61 -22.94 26.63
C ASN A 2 16.78 -23.31 25.39
N LYS A 3 15.53 -22.84 25.30
CA LYS A 3 14.80 -22.88 24.04
C LYS A 3 15.53 -21.95 23.10
N GLN A 4 16.39 -22.48 22.24
CA GLN A 4 16.95 -21.71 21.14
C GLN A 4 15.77 -21.09 20.38
N GLN A 5 15.73 -19.75 20.34
CA GLN A 5 14.73 -19.07 19.53
C GLN A 5 14.91 -19.53 18.07
N PRO A 6 13.84 -19.94 17.38
CA PRO A 6 13.94 -20.40 16.01
C PRO A 6 14.55 -19.26 15.16
N SER A 7 15.50 -19.61 14.30
CA SER A 7 16.12 -18.64 13.38
C SER A 7 15.04 -18.03 12.48
N LEU A 8 15.19 -16.78 12.13
CA LEU A 8 14.24 -16.06 11.27
C LEU A 8 14.04 -16.79 9.94
N THR A 9 15.12 -17.28 9.34
CA THR A 9 15.13 -18.12 8.14
C THR A 9 16.28 -19.11 8.21
N GLU A 10 16.18 -20.23 7.48
CA GLU A 10 17.26 -21.18 7.34
C GLU A 10 18.30 -20.67 6.33
N ARG A 11 19.56 -21.05 6.49
CA ARG A 11 20.67 -20.60 5.62
C ARG A 11 20.42 -20.85 4.14
N LYS A 12 19.74 -21.94 3.79
CA LYS A 12 19.37 -22.28 2.40
C LYS A 12 18.36 -21.31 1.79
N TYR A 13 17.52 -20.63 2.61
CA TYR A 13 16.51 -19.67 2.20
C TYR A 13 16.95 -18.22 2.31
N LEU A 14 18.18 -17.95 2.81
CA LEU A 14 18.64 -16.59 3.04
C LEU A 14 18.66 -15.76 1.77
N LEU A 15 19.22 -16.31 0.67
CA LEU A 15 19.28 -15.62 -0.63
C LEU A 15 17.87 -15.36 -1.21
N PRO A 16 16.96 -16.35 -1.31
CA PRO A 16 15.59 -16.12 -1.70
C PRO A 16 14.88 -15.06 -0.83
N PHE A 17 15.08 -15.09 0.48
CA PHE A 17 14.49 -14.16 1.41
C PHE A 17 14.96 -12.70 1.16
N VAL A 18 16.27 -12.49 0.99
CA VAL A 18 16.85 -11.18 0.67
C VAL A 18 16.32 -10.66 -0.66
N LEU A 19 16.31 -11.50 -1.70
CA LEU A 19 15.82 -11.11 -3.02
C LEU A 19 14.34 -10.72 -2.99
N ILE A 20 13.50 -11.52 -2.34
CA ILE A 20 12.06 -11.16 -2.21
C ILE A 20 11.88 -9.89 -1.38
N THR A 21 12.66 -9.71 -0.33
CA THR A 21 12.60 -8.49 0.50
C THR A 21 12.94 -7.24 -0.31
N THR A 22 13.83 -7.33 -1.33
CA THR A 22 14.08 -6.19 -2.23
C THR A 22 12.85 -5.79 -3.06
N LEU A 23 11.96 -6.74 -3.38
CA LEU A 23 10.72 -6.45 -4.09
C LEU A 23 9.77 -5.59 -3.23
N PHE A 24 9.75 -5.81 -1.92
CA PHE A 24 8.97 -4.97 -1.01
C PHE A 24 9.46 -3.52 -1.02
N PHE A 25 10.77 -3.30 -1.06
CA PHE A 25 11.33 -1.95 -1.19
C PHE A 25 10.91 -1.30 -2.50
N LEU A 26 11.05 -2.00 -3.64
CA LEU A 26 10.66 -1.50 -4.95
C LEU A 26 9.16 -1.18 -5.01
N TRP A 27 8.34 -2.03 -4.45
CA TRP A 27 6.90 -1.83 -4.40
C TRP A 27 6.53 -0.59 -3.57
N GLY A 28 7.10 -0.45 -2.36
CA GLY A 28 6.90 0.75 -1.54
C GLY A 28 7.37 2.02 -2.25
N PHE A 29 8.52 1.96 -2.92
CA PHE A 29 9.05 3.05 -3.73
C PHE A 29 8.07 3.44 -4.85
N ALA A 30 7.63 2.47 -5.66
CA ALA A 30 6.74 2.72 -6.79
C ALA A 30 5.37 3.26 -6.36
N ARG A 31 4.84 2.80 -5.22
CA ARG A 31 3.56 3.26 -4.69
C ARG A 31 3.64 4.70 -4.18
N ALA A 32 4.69 5.02 -3.43
CA ALA A 32 4.85 6.34 -2.83
C ALA A 32 5.21 7.44 -3.84
N ILE A 33 5.76 7.11 -5.01
CA ILE A 33 5.93 8.07 -6.11
C ILE A 33 4.59 8.68 -6.52
N LEU A 34 3.50 7.91 -6.53
CA LEU A 34 2.19 8.37 -6.98
C LEU A 34 1.72 9.62 -6.22
N ASP A 35 2.05 9.71 -4.93
CA ASP A 35 1.65 10.84 -4.08
C ASP A 35 2.37 12.14 -4.47
N VAL A 36 3.63 12.03 -4.87
CA VAL A 36 4.42 13.16 -5.38
C VAL A 36 4.01 13.53 -6.81
N LEU A 37 3.68 12.53 -7.64
CA LEU A 37 3.25 12.74 -9.02
C LEU A 37 1.96 13.53 -9.13
N ASN A 38 1.00 13.33 -8.23
CA ASN A 38 -0.25 14.08 -8.25
C ASN A 38 0.02 15.58 -8.32
N LYS A 39 0.85 16.09 -7.41
CA LYS A 39 1.17 17.51 -7.35
C LYS A 39 2.02 17.95 -8.54
N HIS A 40 2.97 17.13 -8.98
CA HIS A 40 3.81 17.43 -10.13
C HIS A 40 2.97 17.60 -11.40
N PHE A 41 2.08 16.66 -11.73
CA PHE A 41 1.23 16.76 -12.91
C PHE A 41 0.21 17.89 -12.85
N GLN A 42 -0.30 18.22 -11.66
CA GLN A 42 -1.14 19.42 -11.48
C GLN A 42 -0.38 20.68 -11.90
N ASN A 43 0.88 20.81 -11.49
CA ASN A 43 1.71 21.97 -11.81
C ASN A 43 2.13 22.00 -13.30
N GLU A 44 2.58 20.86 -13.86
CA GLU A 44 3.11 20.77 -15.23
C GLU A 44 2.01 20.82 -16.30
N LEU A 45 0.90 20.14 -16.08
CA LEU A 45 -0.17 19.98 -17.06
C LEU A 45 -1.36 20.90 -16.80
N ASN A 46 -1.31 21.70 -15.73
CA ASN A 46 -2.38 22.59 -15.28
C ASN A 46 -3.75 21.86 -15.15
N ILE A 47 -3.72 20.64 -14.60
CA ILE A 47 -4.90 19.82 -14.37
C ILE A 47 -5.42 19.98 -12.94
N SER A 48 -6.71 19.70 -12.73
CA SER A 48 -7.33 19.77 -11.40
C SER A 48 -6.88 18.63 -10.48
N ILE A 49 -7.18 18.76 -9.18
CA ILE A 49 -6.89 17.70 -8.19
C ILE A 49 -7.68 16.43 -8.54
N ALA A 50 -8.95 16.56 -8.94
CA ALA A 50 -9.76 15.43 -9.36
C ALA A 50 -9.20 14.75 -10.63
N GLN A 51 -8.71 15.53 -11.60
CA GLN A 51 -8.07 14.96 -12.79
C GLN A 51 -6.77 14.23 -12.42
N SER A 52 -5.95 14.77 -11.52
CA SER A 52 -4.73 14.09 -11.08
C SER A 52 -5.02 12.78 -10.32
N ALA A 53 -6.20 12.65 -9.70
CA ALA A 53 -6.62 11.44 -9.00
C ALA A 53 -6.75 10.22 -9.94
N PHE A 54 -6.87 10.43 -11.26
CA PHE A 54 -6.81 9.31 -12.21
C PHE A 54 -5.48 8.54 -12.17
N ILE A 55 -4.42 9.11 -11.63
CA ILE A 55 -3.16 8.43 -11.32
C ILE A 55 -3.41 7.24 -10.39
N GLN A 56 -4.10 7.47 -9.28
CA GLN A 56 -4.48 6.40 -8.34
C GLN A 56 -5.52 5.47 -8.96
N VAL A 57 -6.56 6.01 -9.58
CA VAL A 57 -7.64 5.21 -10.18
C VAL A 57 -7.08 4.20 -11.17
N THR A 58 -6.24 4.61 -12.11
CA THR A 58 -5.69 3.70 -13.13
C THR A 58 -4.74 2.68 -12.54
N THR A 59 -3.89 3.10 -11.61
CA THR A 59 -2.94 2.19 -10.94
C THR A 59 -3.68 1.12 -10.14
N TYR A 60 -4.64 1.52 -9.29
CA TYR A 60 -5.37 0.57 -8.43
C TYR A 60 -6.45 -0.22 -9.18
N LEU A 61 -6.93 0.29 -10.31
CA LEU A 61 -7.74 -0.50 -11.25
C LEU A 61 -6.91 -1.65 -11.85
N GLY A 62 -5.64 -1.40 -12.19
CA GLY A 62 -4.69 -2.44 -12.59
C GLY A 62 -4.54 -3.51 -11.50
N TYR A 63 -4.44 -3.10 -10.24
CA TYR A 63 -4.42 -4.04 -9.09
C TYR A 63 -5.69 -4.88 -9.03
N PHE A 64 -6.84 -4.25 -9.10
CA PHE A 64 -8.12 -4.93 -8.99
C PHE A 64 -8.35 -5.96 -10.10
N ILE A 65 -8.12 -5.56 -11.35
CA ILE A 65 -8.32 -6.41 -12.53
C ILE A 65 -7.32 -7.56 -12.55
N MET A 66 -6.05 -7.29 -12.18
CA MET A 66 -4.98 -8.27 -12.32
C MET A 66 -4.83 -9.21 -11.12
N ALA A 67 -5.48 -8.96 -9.97
CA ALA A 67 -5.34 -9.77 -8.76
C ALA A 67 -5.69 -11.26 -8.99
N ILE A 68 -6.82 -11.55 -9.62
CA ILE A 68 -7.24 -12.92 -9.93
C ILE A 68 -6.36 -13.54 -11.03
N PRO A 69 -6.12 -12.91 -12.19
CA PRO A 69 -5.20 -13.42 -13.20
C PRO A 69 -3.80 -13.72 -12.68
N ALA A 70 -3.24 -12.84 -11.82
CA ALA A 70 -1.92 -13.04 -11.22
C ALA A 70 -1.89 -14.30 -10.33
N GLY A 71 -2.89 -14.47 -9.47
CA GLY A 71 -3.02 -15.67 -8.63
C GLY A 71 -3.10 -16.95 -9.46
N LEU A 72 -3.93 -16.98 -10.52
CA LEU A 72 -4.06 -18.11 -11.43
C LEU A 72 -2.76 -18.40 -12.17
N PHE A 73 -2.07 -17.37 -12.64
CA PHE A 73 -0.78 -17.50 -13.31
C PHE A 73 0.27 -18.10 -12.37
N ILE A 74 0.37 -17.58 -11.13
CA ILE A 74 1.33 -18.06 -10.12
C ILE A 74 1.05 -19.52 -9.75
N ASN A 75 -0.22 -19.87 -9.57
CA ASN A 75 -0.61 -21.26 -9.27
C ASN A 75 -0.22 -22.23 -10.41
N ARG A 76 -0.34 -21.80 -11.67
CA ARG A 76 -0.04 -22.65 -12.83
C ARG A 76 1.46 -22.71 -13.17
N PHE A 77 2.18 -21.60 -13.06
CA PHE A 77 3.54 -21.45 -13.55
C PHE A 77 4.61 -21.31 -12.45
N GLY A 78 4.18 -21.21 -11.18
CA GLY A 78 5.04 -21.07 -10.01
C GLY A 78 5.41 -19.59 -9.69
N TYR A 79 5.87 -19.39 -8.47
CA TYR A 79 6.21 -18.07 -7.92
C TYR A 79 7.28 -17.34 -8.74
N ARG A 80 8.36 -18.05 -9.12
CA ARG A 80 9.48 -17.45 -9.88
C ARG A 80 9.01 -16.82 -11.19
N ARG A 81 8.20 -17.54 -11.98
CA ARG A 81 7.69 -17.03 -13.26
C ARG A 81 6.71 -15.87 -13.03
N GLY A 82 5.90 -15.95 -11.98
CA GLY A 82 5.00 -14.87 -11.58
C GLY A 82 5.76 -13.58 -11.24
N VAL A 83 6.83 -13.67 -10.44
CA VAL A 83 7.69 -12.53 -10.10
C VAL A 83 8.37 -11.95 -11.34
N VAL A 84 8.99 -12.78 -12.19
CA VAL A 84 9.65 -12.30 -13.42
C VAL A 84 8.65 -11.61 -14.34
N PHE A 85 7.46 -12.18 -14.55
CA PHE A 85 6.43 -11.59 -15.38
C PHE A 85 5.94 -10.24 -14.80
N GLY A 86 5.73 -10.16 -13.48
CA GLY A 86 5.38 -8.94 -12.79
C GLY A 86 6.44 -7.84 -12.94
N LEU A 87 7.72 -8.19 -12.79
CA LEU A 87 8.85 -7.28 -13.00
C LEU A 87 8.93 -6.78 -14.46
N LEU A 88 8.67 -7.63 -15.43
CA LEU A 88 8.65 -7.22 -16.85
C LEU A 88 7.50 -6.26 -17.14
N LEU A 89 6.30 -6.52 -16.61
CA LEU A 89 5.17 -5.57 -16.71
C LEU A 89 5.48 -4.25 -16.02
N PHE A 90 6.08 -4.30 -14.84
CA PHE A 90 6.49 -3.10 -14.10
C PHE A 90 7.50 -2.28 -14.92
N ALA A 91 8.56 -2.92 -15.45
CA ALA A 91 9.55 -2.24 -16.29
C ALA A 91 8.92 -1.65 -17.56
N LEU A 92 8.02 -2.39 -18.22
CA LEU A 92 7.27 -1.91 -19.38
C LEU A 92 6.47 -0.65 -19.02
N GLY A 93 5.69 -0.68 -17.92
CA GLY A 93 4.96 0.46 -17.42
C GLY A 93 5.89 1.67 -17.15
N ALA A 94 7.04 1.43 -16.51
CA ALA A 94 8.01 2.48 -16.23
C ALA A 94 8.59 3.10 -17.52
N PHE A 95 8.91 2.32 -18.54
CA PHE A 95 9.43 2.85 -19.82
C PHE A 95 8.36 3.55 -20.64
N LEU A 96 7.08 3.23 -20.49
CA LEU A 96 5.98 3.97 -21.13
C LEU A 96 5.86 5.43 -20.65
N PHE A 97 6.54 5.82 -19.57
CA PHE A 97 6.67 7.22 -19.19
C PHE A 97 7.47 8.06 -20.18
N VAL A 98 8.39 7.44 -20.95
CA VAL A 98 9.20 8.16 -21.95
C VAL A 98 8.35 8.77 -23.07
N PRO A 99 7.51 7.98 -23.79
CA PRO A 99 6.61 8.58 -24.79
C PRO A 99 5.59 9.53 -24.17
N GLY A 100 5.14 9.28 -22.92
CA GLY A 100 4.28 10.19 -22.20
C GLY A 100 4.91 11.57 -21.99
N ALA A 101 6.18 11.61 -21.59
CA ALA A 101 6.92 12.86 -21.43
C ALA A 101 7.20 13.55 -22.77
N TYR A 102 7.50 12.78 -23.82
CA TYR A 102 7.76 13.33 -25.15
C TYR A 102 6.52 14.00 -25.76
N HIS A 103 5.34 13.39 -25.58
CA HIS A 103 4.08 13.92 -26.12
C HIS A 103 3.35 14.85 -25.15
N SER A 104 3.82 14.98 -23.90
CA SER A 104 3.18 15.75 -22.82
C SER A 104 1.69 15.43 -22.64
N THR A 105 1.32 14.15 -22.77
CA THR A 105 -0.07 13.69 -22.83
C THR A 105 -0.39 12.90 -21.55
N PHE A 106 -1.31 13.40 -20.74
CA PHE A 106 -1.68 12.80 -19.46
C PHE A 106 -2.19 11.36 -19.60
N GLU A 107 -2.96 11.09 -20.65
CA GLU A 107 -3.54 9.76 -20.93
C GLU A 107 -2.46 8.68 -21.14
N VAL A 108 -1.33 9.02 -21.76
CA VAL A 108 -0.21 8.09 -21.96
C VAL A 108 0.41 7.71 -20.60
N PHE A 109 0.53 8.68 -19.69
CA PHE A 109 0.98 8.39 -18.32
C PHE A 109 -0.01 7.49 -17.58
N LEU A 110 -1.32 7.69 -17.76
CA LEU A 110 -2.34 6.83 -17.15
C LEU A 110 -2.23 5.38 -17.63
N VAL A 111 -2.03 5.17 -18.95
CA VAL A 111 -1.78 3.82 -19.49
C VAL A 111 -0.50 3.21 -18.91
N ALA A 112 0.57 3.99 -18.82
CA ALA A 112 1.83 3.57 -18.22
C ALA A 112 1.63 3.11 -16.76
N LEU A 113 0.88 3.87 -15.97
CA LEU A 113 0.55 3.57 -14.58
C LEU A 113 -0.35 2.34 -14.45
N PHE A 114 -1.30 2.15 -15.35
CA PHE A 114 -2.13 0.94 -15.38
C PHE A 114 -1.27 -0.32 -15.58
N VAL A 115 -0.38 -0.30 -16.57
CA VAL A 115 0.53 -1.42 -16.85
C VAL A 115 1.47 -1.67 -15.67
N LEU A 116 1.99 -0.60 -15.07
CA LEU A 116 2.82 -0.66 -13.88
C LEU A 116 2.05 -1.28 -12.70
N GLY A 117 0.81 -0.85 -12.45
CA GLY A 117 -0.09 -1.40 -11.44
C GLY A 117 -0.35 -2.90 -11.62
N CYS A 118 -0.56 -3.34 -12.86
CA CYS A 118 -0.65 -4.78 -13.19
C CYS A 118 0.61 -5.54 -12.77
N GLY A 119 1.81 -4.98 -13.05
CA GLY A 119 3.08 -5.56 -12.65
C GLY A 119 3.23 -5.66 -11.14
N LEU A 120 2.91 -4.58 -10.43
CA LEU A 120 2.96 -4.53 -8.96
C LEU A 120 2.04 -5.58 -8.32
N THR A 121 0.85 -5.81 -8.90
CA THR A 121 -0.09 -6.83 -8.42
C THR A 121 0.51 -8.24 -8.49
N PHE A 122 1.20 -8.58 -9.58
CA PHE A 122 1.91 -9.86 -9.68
C PHE A 122 2.98 -10.01 -8.60
N LEU A 123 3.74 -8.94 -8.36
CA LEU A 123 4.80 -8.95 -7.34
C LEU A 123 4.22 -9.14 -5.94
N GLU A 124 3.16 -8.43 -5.60
CA GLU A 124 2.52 -8.51 -4.29
C GLU A 124 1.86 -9.87 -4.06
N THR A 125 1.14 -10.37 -5.06
CA THR A 125 0.47 -11.69 -5.00
C THR A 125 1.49 -12.82 -4.83
N ALA A 126 2.69 -12.68 -5.41
CA ALA A 126 3.75 -13.67 -5.27
C ALA A 126 4.54 -13.51 -3.97
N ALA A 127 4.99 -12.28 -3.63
CA ALA A 127 5.97 -12.05 -2.58
C ALA A 127 5.42 -12.26 -1.17
N ASN A 128 4.18 -11.86 -0.89
CA ASN A 128 3.58 -11.97 0.45
C ASN A 128 3.52 -13.43 0.94
N PRO A 129 2.89 -14.38 0.23
CA PRO A 129 2.86 -15.77 0.67
C PRO A 129 4.25 -16.41 0.60
N TYR A 130 5.07 -16.09 -0.40
CA TYR A 130 6.39 -16.67 -0.55
C TYR A 130 7.30 -16.39 0.65
N VAL A 131 7.30 -15.14 1.16
CA VAL A 131 8.08 -14.77 2.35
C VAL A 131 7.67 -15.59 3.58
N THR A 132 6.39 -15.88 3.74
CA THR A 132 5.91 -16.64 4.91
C THR A 132 6.37 -18.09 4.89
N GLU A 133 6.67 -18.63 3.72
CA GLU A 133 7.10 -20.03 3.52
C GLU A 133 8.63 -20.22 3.58
N LEU A 134 9.43 -19.14 3.60
CA LEU A 134 10.90 -19.21 3.60
C LEU A 134 11.52 -19.51 4.98
N GLY A 135 10.96 -20.45 5.73
CA GLY A 135 11.46 -20.88 7.04
C GLY A 135 10.36 -21.47 7.91
N SER A 136 10.58 -21.54 9.24
CA SER A 136 9.59 -22.10 10.15
C SER A 136 8.30 -21.27 10.21
N GLU A 137 7.16 -21.93 10.39
CA GLU A 137 5.85 -21.31 10.56
C GLU A 137 5.84 -20.33 11.75
N GLN A 138 6.55 -20.66 12.82
CA GLN A 138 6.66 -19.83 14.03
C GLN A 138 7.25 -18.44 13.75
N THR A 139 8.11 -18.29 12.75
CA THR A 139 8.76 -17.02 12.37
C THR A 139 8.17 -16.38 11.10
N ALA A 140 7.11 -16.97 10.51
CA ALA A 140 6.48 -16.49 9.28
C ALA A 140 6.05 -15.01 9.37
N THR A 141 5.31 -14.66 10.45
CA THR A 141 4.89 -13.27 10.70
C THR A 141 6.07 -12.31 10.87
N SER A 142 7.15 -12.74 11.52
CA SER A 142 8.34 -11.92 11.70
C SER A 142 9.05 -11.65 10.37
N ARG A 143 9.12 -12.65 9.49
CA ARG A 143 9.68 -12.50 8.14
C ARG A 143 8.87 -11.51 7.31
N LEU A 144 7.54 -11.65 7.31
CA LEU A 144 6.66 -10.74 6.59
C LEU A 144 6.78 -9.31 7.13
N ASN A 145 6.78 -9.12 8.45
CA ASN A 145 6.95 -7.80 9.07
C ASN A 145 8.29 -7.16 8.72
N LEU A 146 9.38 -7.94 8.68
CA LEU A 146 10.68 -7.43 8.27
C LEU A 146 10.65 -6.99 6.80
N SER A 147 10.07 -7.79 5.90
CA SER A 147 9.93 -7.43 4.48
C SER A 147 9.05 -6.19 4.29
N GLN A 148 7.96 -6.07 5.03
CA GLN A 148 7.09 -4.87 5.03
C GLN A 148 7.82 -3.63 5.58
N SER A 149 8.82 -3.78 6.44
CA SER A 149 9.66 -2.65 6.85
C SER A 149 10.49 -2.10 5.70
N PHE A 150 10.99 -2.97 4.81
CA PHE A 150 11.66 -2.54 3.58
C PHE A 150 10.71 -1.83 2.61
N ASN A 151 9.44 -2.23 2.56
CA ASN A 151 8.43 -1.48 1.82
C ASN A 151 8.31 -0.04 2.34
N GLY A 152 8.17 0.16 3.65
CA GLY A 152 8.14 1.48 4.24
C GLY A 152 9.42 2.29 3.99
N MET A 153 10.60 1.65 4.03
CA MET A 153 11.87 2.31 3.66
C MET A 153 11.85 2.76 2.19
N GLY A 154 11.31 1.93 1.29
CA GLY A 154 11.14 2.29 -0.13
C GLY A 154 10.25 3.52 -0.29
N SER A 155 9.15 3.59 0.46
CA SER A 155 8.23 4.74 0.44
C SER A 155 8.90 6.03 0.91
N ILE A 156 9.63 5.98 2.03
CA ILE A 156 10.40 7.12 2.55
C ILE A 156 11.44 7.59 1.52
N PHE A 157 12.17 6.65 0.94
CA PHE A 157 13.21 6.97 -0.05
C PHE A 157 12.59 7.57 -1.33
N ALA A 158 11.43 7.10 -1.77
CA ALA A 158 10.72 7.62 -2.94
C ALA A 158 10.28 9.07 -2.75
N THR A 159 9.54 9.35 -1.68
CA THR A 159 9.02 10.71 -1.42
C THR A 159 10.15 11.72 -1.24
N PHE A 160 11.24 11.31 -0.58
CA PHE A 160 12.42 12.17 -0.41
C PHE A 160 13.15 12.41 -1.74
N SER A 161 13.60 11.35 -2.42
CA SER A 161 14.46 11.47 -3.61
C SER A 161 13.73 12.03 -4.82
N VAL A 162 12.52 11.54 -5.09
CA VAL A 162 11.72 11.97 -6.23
C VAL A 162 11.13 13.36 -5.99
N GLY A 163 10.69 13.66 -4.77
CA GLY A 163 10.23 14.99 -4.41
C GLY A 163 11.33 16.05 -4.58
N LEU A 164 12.57 15.76 -4.14
CA LEU A 164 13.71 16.65 -4.37
C LEU A 164 14.05 16.81 -5.84
N PHE A 165 13.86 15.77 -6.65
CA PHE A 165 14.14 15.80 -8.08
C PHE A 165 13.08 16.58 -8.87
N LEU A 166 11.79 16.32 -8.62
CA LEU A 166 10.69 16.92 -9.38
C LEU A 166 10.42 18.38 -9.00
N PHE A 167 10.62 18.76 -7.73
CA PHE A 167 10.37 20.13 -7.25
C PHE A 167 11.67 20.96 -7.10
N ARG A 168 12.60 20.84 -8.06
CA ARG A 168 13.81 21.68 -8.12
C ARG A 168 13.45 23.11 -8.54
N ALA A 169 14.08 24.09 -7.88
CA ALA A 169 13.85 25.51 -8.14
C ALA A 169 14.46 25.99 -9.47
N ASP A 170 15.49 25.30 -9.98
CA ASP A 170 16.38 25.81 -11.04
C ASP A 170 16.09 25.20 -12.45
N SER A 171 15.06 24.39 -12.57
CA SER A 171 14.68 23.76 -13.86
C SER A 171 13.21 23.98 -14.16
N GLU A 172 12.90 24.24 -15.42
CA GLU A 172 11.56 24.00 -15.98
C GLU A 172 11.15 22.55 -15.61
N GLY A 173 10.42 22.34 -14.52
CA GLY A 173 9.97 21.10 -13.94
C GLY A 173 10.85 19.86 -14.20
N GLY A 174 11.23 19.10 -13.18
CA GLY A 174 12.04 17.88 -13.40
C GLY A 174 11.29 16.88 -14.31
N ASN A 175 11.93 16.44 -15.41
CA ASN A 175 11.31 15.51 -16.35
C ASN A 175 10.93 14.20 -15.65
N VAL A 176 9.63 13.93 -15.51
CA VAL A 176 9.06 12.77 -14.83
C VAL A 176 9.53 11.42 -15.41
N ALA A 177 9.92 11.39 -16.70
CA ALA A 177 10.42 10.16 -17.31
C ALA A 177 11.73 9.68 -16.69
N VAL A 178 12.60 10.60 -16.20
CA VAL A 178 13.93 10.24 -15.68
C VAL A 178 13.85 9.29 -14.48
N PRO A 179 13.11 9.58 -13.40
CA PRO A 179 12.94 8.64 -12.28
C PRO A 179 12.40 7.29 -12.72
N TYR A 180 11.43 7.28 -13.66
CA TYR A 180 10.82 6.04 -14.12
C TYR A 180 11.73 5.23 -15.05
N VAL A 181 12.54 5.86 -15.88
CA VAL A 181 13.56 5.16 -16.69
C VAL A 181 14.60 4.50 -15.78
N VAL A 182 15.11 5.22 -14.78
CA VAL A 182 16.05 4.67 -13.79
C VAL A 182 15.41 3.49 -13.06
N LEU A 183 14.17 3.65 -12.60
CA LEU A 183 13.42 2.60 -11.94
C LEU A 183 13.20 1.39 -12.87
N GLY A 184 12.82 1.61 -14.13
CA GLY A 184 12.64 0.57 -15.14
C GLY A 184 13.92 -0.24 -15.39
N ILE A 185 15.07 0.43 -15.48
CA ILE A 185 16.37 -0.24 -15.63
C ILE A 185 16.69 -1.09 -14.39
N VAL A 186 16.53 -0.54 -13.18
CA VAL A 186 16.74 -1.28 -11.94
C VAL A 186 15.84 -2.51 -11.87
N VAL A 187 14.56 -2.37 -12.22
CA VAL A 187 13.59 -3.46 -12.21
C VAL A 187 13.95 -4.52 -13.24
N LEU A 188 14.44 -4.15 -14.45
CA LEU A 188 14.91 -5.13 -15.45
C LEU A 188 16.14 -5.89 -14.96
N ILE A 189 17.09 -5.24 -14.30
CA ILE A 189 18.26 -5.92 -13.71
C ILE A 189 17.77 -6.93 -12.67
N ILE A 190 16.84 -6.55 -11.82
CA ILE A 190 16.26 -7.46 -10.82
C ILE A 190 15.50 -8.60 -11.50
N ALA A 191 14.74 -8.35 -12.57
CA ALA A 191 14.07 -9.39 -13.34
C ALA A 191 15.08 -10.40 -13.92
N LEU A 192 16.22 -9.90 -14.42
CA LEU A 192 17.31 -10.76 -14.92
C LEU A 192 17.90 -11.62 -13.80
N VAL A 193 18.14 -11.05 -12.61
CA VAL A 193 18.61 -11.80 -11.45
C VAL A 193 17.61 -12.90 -11.08
N PHE A 194 16.32 -12.57 -10.95
CA PHE A 194 15.25 -13.53 -10.62
C PHE A 194 15.10 -14.61 -11.70
N SER A 195 15.35 -14.29 -12.98
CA SER A 195 15.31 -15.27 -14.06
C SER A 195 16.45 -16.31 -13.98
N ARG A 196 17.56 -15.99 -13.31
CA ARG A 196 18.74 -16.86 -13.17
C ARG A 196 18.79 -17.60 -11.83
N VAL A 197 18.22 -17.04 -10.78
CA VAL A 197 18.20 -17.65 -9.44
C VAL A 197 17.14 -18.75 -9.40
N GLN A 198 17.52 -19.91 -8.87
CA GLN A 198 16.56 -20.96 -8.55
C GLN A 198 15.90 -20.62 -7.22
N LEU A 199 14.68 -20.13 -7.29
CA LEU A 199 13.86 -20.01 -6.10
C LEU A 199 13.31 -21.40 -5.74
N PRO A 200 13.38 -21.80 -4.46
CA PRO A 200 12.71 -23.03 -4.02
C PRO A 200 11.25 -23.01 -4.45
N GLU A 201 10.80 -24.02 -5.18
CA GLU A 201 9.38 -24.18 -5.46
C GLU A 201 8.69 -24.54 -4.15
N ILE A 202 7.97 -23.61 -3.62
CA ILE A 202 7.10 -23.83 -2.50
C ILE A 202 5.77 -24.22 -3.12
N HIS A 203 5.50 -25.51 -3.13
CA HIS A 203 4.16 -25.98 -3.41
C HIS A 203 3.29 -25.43 -2.27
N PRO A 204 2.27 -24.60 -2.55
CA PRO A 204 1.24 -24.37 -1.55
C PRO A 204 0.86 -25.79 -1.10
N SER A 205 0.96 -26.03 0.21
CA SER A 205 0.55 -27.33 0.77
C SER A 205 -0.73 -27.72 0.06
N VAL A 206 -0.64 -28.83 -0.70
CA VAL A 206 -1.78 -29.46 -1.37
C VAL A 206 -2.63 -30.05 -0.26
N GLY A 207 -3.21 -29.17 0.54
CA GLY A 207 -4.25 -29.40 1.48
C GLY A 207 -5.54 -29.11 0.75
N GLU A 208 -6.08 -30.20 0.18
CA GLU A 208 -7.47 -30.28 -0.24
C GLU A 208 -7.95 -29.11 -1.11
N GLU A 209 -7.67 -29.19 -2.40
CA GLU A 209 -8.65 -28.76 -3.40
C GLU A 209 -9.94 -29.53 -3.09
N GLN A 210 -10.70 -29.04 -2.10
CA GLN A 210 -12.08 -29.40 -2.06
C GLN A 210 -12.70 -28.86 -3.35
N GLU A 211 -13.17 -29.80 -4.17
CA GLU A 211 -14.03 -29.64 -5.33
C GLU A 211 -15.34 -28.90 -4.92
N GLY A 212 -15.23 -27.65 -4.58
CA GLY A 212 -16.33 -26.74 -4.31
C GLY A 212 -15.95 -25.40 -4.89
N GLY A 213 -16.44 -25.09 -6.09
CA GLY A 213 -16.02 -23.95 -6.90
C GLY A 213 -15.80 -22.67 -6.11
N GLY A 214 -14.79 -21.90 -6.50
CA GLY A 214 -14.40 -20.65 -5.85
C GLY A 214 -15.56 -19.68 -5.58
N LEU A 215 -16.61 -19.68 -6.40
CA LEU A 215 -17.84 -18.91 -6.20
C LEU A 215 -18.65 -19.37 -4.98
N HIS A 216 -18.68 -20.68 -4.67
CA HIS A 216 -19.37 -21.18 -3.49
C HIS A 216 -18.71 -20.69 -2.19
N ASN A 217 -17.37 -20.74 -2.13
CA ASN A 217 -16.61 -20.23 -0.98
C ASN A 217 -16.79 -18.73 -0.79
N LEU A 218 -16.87 -17.96 -1.88
CA LEU A 218 -17.18 -16.53 -1.81
C LEU A 218 -18.57 -16.29 -1.20
N SER A 219 -19.58 -17.03 -1.64
CA SER A 219 -20.95 -16.93 -1.08
C SER A 219 -20.97 -17.22 0.43
N LEU A 220 -20.19 -18.22 0.89
CA LEU A 220 -20.08 -18.54 2.32
C LEU A 220 -19.37 -17.44 3.11
N LEU A 221 -18.36 -16.80 2.54
CA LEU A 221 -17.63 -15.68 3.16
C LEU A 221 -18.55 -14.48 3.43
N PHE A 222 -19.36 -14.12 2.44
CA PHE A 222 -20.30 -12.99 2.58
C PHE A 222 -21.44 -13.26 3.57
N LYS A 223 -21.65 -14.51 3.99
CA LYS A 223 -22.55 -14.87 5.10
C LYS A 223 -21.90 -14.71 6.48
N LYS A 224 -20.60 -14.45 6.56
CA LYS A 224 -19.85 -14.25 7.83
C LYS A 224 -19.81 -12.75 8.18
N PRO A 225 -20.62 -12.26 9.12
CA PRO A 225 -20.77 -10.82 9.37
C PRO A 225 -19.47 -10.16 9.84
N MET A 226 -18.62 -10.87 10.57
CA MET A 226 -17.34 -10.33 11.04
C MET A 226 -16.33 -10.19 9.90
N PHE A 227 -16.36 -11.09 8.92
CA PHE A 227 -15.55 -10.98 7.70
C PHE A 227 -16.01 -9.78 6.84
N VAL A 228 -17.31 -9.66 6.61
CA VAL A 228 -17.87 -8.55 5.81
C VAL A 228 -17.57 -7.19 6.44
N LEU A 229 -17.70 -7.08 7.76
CA LEU A 229 -17.33 -5.85 8.48
C LEU A 229 -15.82 -5.58 8.42
N GLY A 230 -14.99 -6.62 8.52
CA GLY A 230 -13.54 -6.51 8.37
C GLY A 230 -13.14 -6.07 6.96
N LEU A 231 -13.77 -6.63 5.94
CA LEU A 231 -13.59 -6.24 4.53
C LEU A 231 -13.98 -4.76 4.31
N ALA A 232 -15.15 -4.36 4.82
CA ALA A 232 -15.60 -2.96 4.74
C ALA A 232 -14.67 -2.01 5.49
N ALA A 233 -14.18 -2.41 6.68
CA ALA A 233 -13.25 -1.63 7.46
C ALA A 233 -11.87 -1.49 6.76
N LEU A 234 -11.40 -2.57 6.14
CA LEU A 234 -10.13 -2.55 5.41
C LEU A 234 -10.23 -1.67 4.16
N LEU A 235 -11.32 -1.78 3.40
CA LEU A 235 -11.59 -0.92 2.25
C LEU A 235 -11.68 0.55 2.67
N ALA A 236 -12.41 0.85 3.74
CA ALA A 236 -12.56 2.21 4.28
C ALA A 236 -11.21 2.78 4.77
N TYR A 237 -10.35 1.93 5.35
CA TYR A 237 -8.98 2.29 5.72
C TYR A 237 -8.14 2.66 4.49
N GLU A 238 -8.17 1.83 3.44
CA GLU A 238 -7.41 2.09 2.18
C GLU A 238 -7.88 3.39 1.51
N VAL A 239 -9.21 3.65 1.50
CA VAL A 239 -9.75 4.93 1.03
C VAL A 239 -9.16 6.09 1.84
N ALA A 240 -9.12 5.98 3.16
CA ALA A 240 -8.62 7.06 4.02
C ALA A 240 -7.10 7.26 3.87
N GLU A 241 -6.31 6.20 4.02
CA GLU A 241 -4.85 6.26 4.00
C GLU A 241 -4.32 6.79 2.68
N ILE A 242 -4.75 6.20 1.55
CA ILE A 242 -4.26 6.60 0.23
C ILE A 242 -4.71 8.02 -0.11
N SER A 243 -5.94 8.39 0.24
CA SER A 243 -6.45 9.75 -0.01
C SER A 243 -5.69 10.80 0.79
N ILE A 244 -5.34 10.54 2.06
CA ILE A 244 -4.53 11.43 2.88
C ILE A 244 -3.15 11.61 2.26
N ASN A 245 -2.47 10.52 1.91
CA ASN A 245 -1.15 10.55 1.29
C ASN A 245 -1.13 11.38 0.01
N SER A 246 -2.07 11.12 -0.88
CA SER A 246 -2.18 11.77 -2.18
C SER A 246 -2.59 13.24 -2.11
N TYR A 247 -3.36 13.62 -1.08
CA TYR A 247 -3.79 15.00 -0.88
C TYR A 247 -2.84 15.82 0.02
N PHE A 248 -1.92 15.19 0.70
CA PHE A 248 -1.04 15.83 1.70
C PHE A 248 -0.36 17.08 1.16
N ILE A 249 0.37 16.96 0.04
CA ILE A 249 1.11 18.08 -0.54
C ILE A 249 0.14 19.19 -0.94
N ASN A 250 -0.96 18.85 -1.61
CA ASN A 250 -1.98 19.82 -2.02
C ASN A 250 -2.56 20.60 -0.84
N PHE A 251 -2.84 19.92 0.28
CA PHE A 251 -3.41 20.55 1.46
C PHE A 251 -2.45 21.56 2.05
N VAL A 252 -1.22 21.16 2.37
CA VAL A 252 -0.27 22.03 3.10
C VAL A 252 0.24 23.18 2.23
N THR A 253 0.33 23.00 0.90
CA THR A 253 0.72 24.07 -0.03
C THR A 253 -0.45 25.00 -0.36
N GLY A 254 -1.66 24.44 -0.50
CA GLY A 254 -2.89 25.24 -0.69
C GLY A 254 -3.23 26.15 0.48
N GLN A 255 -2.81 25.77 1.70
CA GLN A 255 -2.89 26.62 2.89
C GLN A 255 -1.79 27.71 2.93
N GLY A 256 -0.82 27.68 2.01
CA GLY A 256 0.32 28.60 2.01
C GLY A 256 1.34 28.34 3.13
N TRP A 257 1.29 27.20 3.79
CA TRP A 257 2.19 26.91 4.91
C TRP A 257 3.61 26.60 4.45
N MET A 258 3.77 26.01 3.27
CA MET A 258 5.07 25.62 2.73
C MET A 258 5.04 25.45 1.20
N THR A 259 6.23 25.39 0.59
CA THR A 259 6.39 25.08 -0.84
C THR A 259 6.25 23.59 -1.12
N ASP A 260 5.99 23.19 -2.37
CA ASP A 260 5.84 21.79 -2.79
C ASP A 260 7.05 20.94 -2.38
N LYS A 261 8.29 21.49 -2.51
CA LYS A 261 9.52 20.84 -2.10
C LYS A 261 9.55 20.55 -0.60
N VAL A 262 9.19 21.54 0.23
CA VAL A 262 9.15 21.38 1.70
C VAL A 262 8.02 20.43 2.08
N ALA A 263 6.86 20.52 1.44
CA ALA A 263 5.73 19.63 1.66
C ALA A 263 6.08 18.16 1.39
N SER A 264 6.83 17.87 0.32
CA SER A 264 7.33 16.52 0.04
C SER A 264 8.30 16.00 1.12
N MET A 265 9.16 16.87 1.67
CA MET A 265 10.03 16.50 2.80
C MET A 265 9.24 16.25 4.09
N VAL A 266 8.17 17.03 4.34
CA VAL A 266 7.29 16.83 5.50
C VAL A 266 6.48 15.55 5.34
N LEU A 267 6.02 15.22 4.12
CA LEU A 267 5.40 13.92 3.83
C LEU A 267 6.37 12.76 4.10
N THR A 268 7.65 12.92 3.73
CA THR A 268 8.70 11.93 4.06
C THR A 268 8.83 11.74 5.57
N ALA A 269 8.80 12.83 6.35
CA ALA A 269 8.81 12.76 7.82
C ALA A 269 7.53 12.09 8.36
N ALA A 270 6.36 12.37 7.78
CA ALA A 270 5.10 11.72 8.13
C ALA A 270 5.16 10.19 7.91
N LEU A 271 5.73 9.74 6.79
CA LEU A 271 5.96 8.31 6.54
C LEU A 271 6.98 7.70 7.51
N ALA A 272 7.95 8.47 8.01
CA ALA A 272 8.82 8.01 9.10
C ALA A 272 8.03 7.86 10.41
N PHE A 273 7.11 8.76 10.75
CA PHE A 273 6.17 8.60 11.87
C PHE A 273 5.29 7.36 11.71
N PHE A 274 4.81 7.09 10.51
CA PHE A 274 4.09 5.86 10.19
C PHE A 274 4.94 4.63 10.50
N MET A 275 6.21 4.60 10.11
CA MET A 275 7.11 3.49 10.43
C MET A 275 7.32 3.33 11.93
N ILE A 276 7.49 4.43 12.67
CA ILE A 276 7.61 4.41 14.14
C ILE A 276 6.33 3.84 14.76
N GLY A 277 5.15 4.27 14.29
CA GLY A 277 3.85 3.75 14.71
C GLY A 277 3.72 2.25 14.47
N ARG A 278 4.19 1.75 13.31
CA ARG A 278 4.15 0.33 12.95
C ARG A 278 5.02 -0.53 13.88
N PHE A 279 6.25 -0.12 14.14
CA PHE A 279 7.13 -0.83 15.08
C PHE A 279 6.62 -0.74 16.52
N GLY A 280 6.24 0.47 16.97
CA GLY A 280 5.71 0.70 18.32
C GLY A 280 4.42 -0.08 18.57
N GLY A 281 3.48 -0.03 17.64
CA GLY A 281 2.23 -0.79 17.72
C GLY A 281 2.46 -2.30 17.73
N SER A 282 3.38 -2.80 16.89
CA SER A 282 3.76 -4.21 16.89
C SER A 282 4.38 -4.64 18.24
N TRP A 283 5.21 -3.80 18.85
CA TRP A 283 5.78 -4.05 20.17
C TRP A 283 4.71 -4.05 21.27
N VAL A 284 3.78 -3.10 21.26
CA VAL A 284 2.67 -3.01 22.21
C VAL A 284 1.75 -4.23 22.11
N MET A 285 1.48 -4.72 20.90
CA MET A 285 0.63 -5.89 20.66
C MET A 285 1.20 -7.20 21.22
N ARG A 286 2.48 -7.24 21.62
CA ARG A 286 3.03 -8.38 22.39
C ARG A 286 2.45 -8.48 23.80
N ARG A 287 1.95 -7.38 24.36
CA ARG A 287 1.43 -7.30 25.72
C ARG A 287 -0.06 -6.96 25.77
N VAL A 288 -0.55 -6.23 24.77
CA VAL A 288 -1.94 -5.78 24.68
C VAL A 288 -2.59 -6.45 23.48
N SER A 289 -3.85 -6.83 23.59
CA SER A 289 -4.55 -7.48 22.48
C SER A 289 -4.68 -6.56 21.26
N ALA A 290 -4.52 -7.15 20.08
CA ALA A 290 -4.63 -6.45 18.81
C ALA A 290 -5.95 -5.66 18.67
N GLN A 291 -7.08 -6.20 19.18
CA GLN A 291 -8.38 -5.54 19.17
C GLN A 291 -8.39 -4.23 19.99
N ARG A 292 -7.73 -4.20 21.17
CA ARG A 292 -7.63 -2.98 21.98
C ARG A 292 -6.71 -1.95 21.33
N VAL A 293 -5.57 -2.40 20.80
CA VAL A 293 -4.63 -1.50 20.10
C VAL A 293 -5.30 -0.89 18.89
N LEU A 294 -6.02 -1.69 18.09
CA LEU A 294 -6.78 -1.19 16.93
C LEU A 294 -7.83 -0.14 17.36
N LEU A 295 -8.56 -0.41 18.48
CA LEU A 295 -9.57 0.53 18.98
C LEU A 295 -8.94 1.88 19.38
N VAL A 296 -7.82 1.86 20.13
CA VAL A 296 -7.10 3.09 20.50
C VAL A 296 -6.60 3.85 19.28
N CYS A 297 -6.02 3.14 18.32
CA CYS A 297 -5.54 3.74 17.09
C CYS A 297 -6.67 4.34 16.25
N ALA A 298 -7.82 3.65 16.16
CA ALA A 298 -8.98 4.16 15.43
C ALA A 298 -9.56 5.43 16.07
N VAL A 299 -9.62 5.49 17.41
CA VAL A 299 -9.98 6.73 18.13
C VAL A 299 -8.95 7.82 17.84
N GLY A 300 -7.65 7.49 17.87
CA GLY A 300 -6.57 8.44 17.55
C GLY A 300 -6.71 9.04 16.14
N CYS A 301 -7.02 8.24 15.13
CA CYS A 301 -7.23 8.72 13.76
C CYS A 301 -8.48 9.60 13.63
N VAL A 302 -9.60 9.22 14.27
CA VAL A 302 -10.81 10.07 14.28
C VAL A 302 -10.52 11.42 14.92
N VAL A 303 -9.85 11.46 16.08
CA VAL A 303 -9.45 12.68 16.76
C VAL A 303 -8.50 13.52 15.87
N SER A 304 -7.50 12.87 15.26
CA SER A 304 -6.56 13.52 14.35
C SER A 304 -7.27 14.17 13.16
N MET A 305 -8.22 13.48 12.54
CA MET A 305 -9.01 14.04 11.44
C MET A 305 -9.92 15.19 11.90
N CYS A 306 -10.48 15.13 13.11
CA CYS A 306 -11.21 16.27 13.69
C CYS A 306 -10.27 17.48 13.88
N MET A 307 -9.02 17.28 14.34
CA MET A 307 -8.04 18.37 14.44
C MET A 307 -7.71 18.98 13.07
N VAL A 308 -7.61 18.16 12.00
CA VAL A 308 -7.42 18.65 10.64
C VAL A 308 -8.60 19.51 10.19
N LEU A 309 -9.83 19.05 10.42
CA LEU A 309 -11.07 19.72 10.00
C LEU A 309 -11.32 21.04 10.73
N LEU A 310 -10.74 21.25 11.92
CA LEU A 310 -10.82 22.54 12.62
C LEU A 310 -10.13 23.68 11.85
N ASN A 311 -9.22 23.35 10.93
CA ASN A 311 -8.46 24.32 10.10
C ASN A 311 -7.72 25.40 10.92
N VAL A 312 -7.09 24.97 11.99
CA VAL A 312 -6.32 25.86 12.89
C VAL A 312 -4.82 25.62 12.69
N GLY A 313 -4.24 26.19 11.63
CA GLY A 313 -2.80 26.26 11.36
C GLY A 313 -1.98 25.06 11.87
N SER A 314 -1.14 25.30 12.87
CA SER A 314 -0.27 24.27 13.44
C SER A 314 -1.03 23.07 14.02
N LEU A 315 -2.23 23.25 14.57
CA LEU A 315 -3.03 22.16 15.13
C LEU A 315 -3.45 21.17 14.04
N SER A 316 -3.86 21.68 12.88
CA SER A 316 -4.25 20.85 11.75
C SER A 316 -3.06 20.08 11.17
N LEU A 317 -1.88 20.70 11.10
CA LEU A 317 -0.66 20.04 10.67
C LEU A 317 -0.23 18.94 11.67
N ILE A 318 -0.29 19.21 12.96
CA ILE A 318 0.00 18.22 14.01
C ILE A 318 -0.99 17.06 13.92
N GLY A 319 -2.29 17.35 13.77
CA GLY A 319 -3.32 16.32 13.56
C GLY A 319 -3.00 15.43 12.39
N LEU A 320 -2.61 16.04 11.25
CA LEU A 320 -2.25 15.29 10.05
C LEU A 320 -1.03 14.38 10.27
N LEU A 321 0.05 14.87 10.89
CA LEU A 321 1.24 14.09 11.19
C LEU A 321 0.98 12.96 12.20
N VAL A 322 0.21 13.24 13.26
CA VAL A 322 -0.13 12.26 14.29
C VAL A 322 -1.03 11.15 13.74
N ASN A 323 -1.84 11.45 12.71
CA ASN A 323 -2.64 10.44 12.02
C ASN A 323 -1.78 9.31 11.47
N TYR A 324 -0.63 9.61 10.83
CA TYR A 324 0.29 8.61 10.29
C TYR A 324 0.78 7.62 11.35
N PHE A 325 0.98 8.08 12.59
CA PHE A 325 1.37 7.20 13.69
C PHE A 325 0.26 6.22 14.05
N PHE A 326 -0.98 6.69 14.17
CA PHE A 326 -2.10 5.86 14.58
C PHE A 326 -2.58 4.92 13.47
N GLU A 327 -2.57 5.33 12.21
CA GLU A 327 -3.03 4.48 11.10
C GLU A 327 -2.07 3.34 10.76
N ALA A 328 -0.80 3.43 11.18
CA ALA A 328 0.30 2.56 10.77
C ALA A 328 0.06 1.05 10.96
N ILE A 329 -0.66 0.66 12.02
CA ILE A 329 -0.93 -0.75 12.34
C ILE A 329 -2.28 -1.26 11.81
N MET A 330 -3.10 -0.38 11.23
CA MET A 330 -4.49 -0.71 10.94
C MET A 330 -4.61 -1.80 9.89
N PHE A 331 -3.93 -1.66 8.75
CA PHE A 331 -4.00 -2.64 7.66
C PHE A 331 -3.71 -4.07 8.16
N PRO A 332 -2.51 -4.38 8.71
CA PRO A 332 -2.19 -5.74 9.12
C PRO A 332 -3.10 -6.26 10.24
N THR A 333 -3.55 -5.37 11.11
CA THR A 333 -4.40 -5.75 12.25
C THR A 333 -5.83 -6.05 11.80
N ILE A 334 -6.44 -5.20 10.96
CA ILE A 334 -7.79 -5.44 10.41
C ILE A 334 -7.76 -6.71 9.56
N PHE A 335 -6.76 -6.87 8.70
CA PHE A 335 -6.56 -8.03 7.85
C PHE A 335 -6.50 -9.34 8.67
N SER A 336 -5.64 -9.38 9.68
CA SER A 336 -5.50 -10.54 10.57
C SER A 336 -6.78 -10.86 11.34
N LEU A 337 -7.48 -9.83 11.85
CA LEU A 337 -8.73 -10.01 12.60
C LEU A 337 -9.90 -10.44 11.69
N ALA A 338 -9.93 -9.99 10.44
CA ALA A 338 -10.95 -10.39 9.46
C ALA A 338 -10.79 -11.86 9.01
N LEU A 339 -9.55 -12.38 9.01
CA LEU A 339 -9.25 -13.78 8.69
C LEU A 339 -9.49 -14.74 9.85
N LYS A 340 -9.68 -14.22 11.07
CA LYS A 340 -9.79 -15.05 12.25
C LYS A 340 -11.02 -15.97 12.17
N ASP A 341 -10.86 -17.22 12.61
CA ASP A 341 -11.90 -18.25 12.75
C ASP A 341 -12.61 -18.62 11.42
N LEU A 342 -11.96 -18.40 10.26
CA LEU A 342 -12.50 -18.76 8.95
C LEU A 342 -12.13 -20.19 8.49
N GLY A 343 -11.16 -20.85 9.11
CA GLY A 343 -10.75 -22.21 8.78
C GLY A 343 -10.41 -22.37 7.31
N VAL A 344 -11.07 -23.29 6.62
CA VAL A 344 -10.85 -23.60 5.18
C VAL A 344 -11.13 -22.43 4.23
N LEU A 345 -11.89 -21.42 4.67
CA LEU A 345 -12.21 -20.23 3.88
C LEU A 345 -11.10 -19.16 3.93
N THR A 346 -10.09 -19.32 4.79
CA THR A 346 -9.04 -18.30 5.01
C THR A 346 -8.32 -17.91 3.72
N LYS A 347 -8.02 -18.88 2.83
CA LYS A 347 -7.35 -18.63 1.55
C LYS A 347 -8.18 -17.74 0.63
N SER A 348 -9.47 -18.07 0.45
CA SER A 348 -10.40 -17.27 -0.36
C SER A 348 -10.66 -15.91 0.27
N ALA A 349 -10.76 -15.82 1.60
CA ALA A 349 -10.94 -14.59 2.34
C ALA A 349 -9.73 -13.65 2.17
N SER A 350 -8.51 -14.19 2.27
CA SER A 350 -7.28 -13.43 2.03
C SER A 350 -7.25 -12.81 0.64
N SER A 351 -7.61 -13.58 -0.40
CA SER A 351 -7.67 -13.08 -1.79
C SER A 351 -8.67 -11.92 -1.95
N VAL A 352 -9.84 -12.00 -1.29
CA VAL A 352 -10.83 -10.92 -1.31
C VAL A 352 -10.32 -9.67 -0.59
N LEU A 353 -9.68 -9.85 0.58
CA LEU A 353 -9.10 -8.74 1.33
C LEU A 353 -7.96 -8.05 0.55
N MET A 354 -7.18 -8.80 -0.25
CA MET A 354 -6.11 -8.24 -1.09
C MET A 354 -6.62 -7.43 -2.29
N MET A 355 -7.93 -7.37 -2.53
CA MET A 355 -8.54 -6.47 -3.52
C MET A 355 -8.82 -5.07 -2.95
N THR A 356 -8.75 -4.88 -1.62
CA THR A 356 -9.10 -3.62 -0.97
C THR A 356 -8.22 -2.41 -1.33
N PRO A 357 -6.96 -2.53 -1.84
CA PRO A 357 -6.22 -1.38 -2.35
C PRO A 357 -6.95 -0.59 -3.44
N VAL A 358 -7.99 -1.16 -4.09
CA VAL A 358 -8.92 -0.41 -4.96
C VAL A 358 -9.55 0.80 -4.23
N GLY A 359 -9.53 0.82 -2.89
CA GLY A 359 -9.91 1.98 -2.08
C GLY A 359 -9.13 3.25 -2.43
N GLY A 360 -7.92 3.12 -3.00
CA GLY A 360 -7.16 4.26 -3.53
C GLY A 360 -7.88 5.05 -4.61
N CYS A 361 -8.86 4.44 -5.32
CA CYS A 361 -9.77 5.17 -6.21
C CYS A 361 -10.61 6.23 -5.46
N GLY A 362 -10.73 6.11 -4.14
CA GLY A 362 -11.43 7.08 -3.29
C GLY A 362 -10.80 8.48 -3.32
N PHE A 363 -9.52 8.60 -3.67
CA PHE A 363 -8.89 9.90 -3.86
C PHE A 363 -9.57 10.74 -4.94
N LEU A 364 -10.22 10.14 -5.94
CA LEU A 364 -11.02 10.86 -6.92
C LEU A 364 -12.16 11.65 -6.25
N LEU A 365 -12.86 11.04 -5.29
CA LEU A 365 -13.91 11.72 -4.52
C LEU A 365 -13.34 12.87 -3.68
N MET A 366 -12.18 12.65 -3.06
CA MET A 366 -11.48 13.68 -2.30
C MET A 366 -11.06 14.85 -3.21
N GLY A 367 -10.55 14.56 -4.40
CA GLY A 367 -10.18 15.56 -5.40
C GLY A 367 -11.37 16.38 -5.89
N LEU A 368 -12.51 15.75 -6.17
CA LEU A 368 -13.75 16.43 -6.57
C LEU A 368 -14.24 17.42 -5.47
N ILE A 369 -14.14 17.03 -4.21
CA ILE A 369 -14.49 17.91 -3.09
C ILE A 369 -13.48 19.06 -2.99
N ALA A 370 -12.18 18.79 -3.20
CA ALA A 370 -11.12 19.79 -3.14
C ALA A 370 -11.24 20.84 -4.24
N ASP A 371 -11.58 20.44 -5.46
CA ASP A 371 -11.79 21.32 -6.61
C ASP A 371 -12.99 22.27 -6.39
N GLY A 372 -13.87 21.96 -5.44
CA GLY A 372 -14.94 22.85 -4.95
C GLY A 372 -14.45 24.08 -4.14
N GLY A 373 -13.13 24.23 -3.95
CA GLY A 373 -12.47 25.41 -3.39
C GLY A 373 -12.29 25.41 -1.87
N ASN A 374 -12.78 24.39 -1.15
CA ASN A 374 -12.51 24.26 0.29
C ASN A 374 -11.42 23.22 0.54
N PRO A 375 -10.21 23.64 0.99
CA PRO A 375 -9.09 22.72 1.14
C PRO A 375 -9.22 21.72 2.29
N VAL A 376 -10.13 21.96 3.22
CA VAL A 376 -10.30 21.16 4.46
C VAL A 376 -11.41 20.13 4.32
N LEU A 377 -12.49 20.49 3.60
CA LEU A 377 -13.67 19.64 3.44
C LEU A 377 -13.35 18.23 2.88
N PRO A 378 -12.35 18.05 2.01
CA PRO A 378 -11.94 16.71 1.55
C PRO A 378 -11.62 15.70 2.66
N PHE A 379 -11.16 16.18 3.83
CA PHE A 379 -10.82 15.31 4.98
C PHE A 379 -12.04 14.69 5.67
N VAL A 380 -13.27 15.09 5.31
CA VAL A 380 -14.49 14.37 5.73
C VAL A 380 -14.50 12.94 5.21
N LEU A 381 -13.92 12.67 4.03
CA LEU A 381 -13.85 11.33 3.47
C LEU A 381 -12.96 10.40 4.32
N PRO A 382 -11.69 10.74 4.64
CA PRO A 382 -10.89 9.96 5.59
C PRO A 382 -11.53 9.84 6.98
N LEU A 383 -12.16 10.90 7.50
CA LEU A 383 -12.87 10.85 8.79
C LEU A 383 -13.97 9.78 8.77
N ALA A 384 -14.78 9.73 7.70
CA ALA A 384 -15.81 8.71 7.52
C ALA A 384 -15.19 7.31 7.43
N GLY A 385 -14.07 7.16 6.71
CA GLY A 385 -13.31 5.91 6.63
C GLY A 385 -12.85 5.42 8.00
N PHE A 386 -12.22 6.28 8.78
CA PHE A 386 -11.79 5.93 10.15
C PHE A 386 -12.95 5.71 11.12
N ALA A 387 -14.11 6.35 10.92
CA ALA A 387 -15.31 6.05 11.69
C ALA A 387 -15.81 4.60 11.43
N VAL A 388 -15.76 4.12 10.19
CA VAL A 388 -16.06 2.71 9.86
C VAL A 388 -15.06 1.77 10.53
N VAL A 389 -13.76 2.10 10.48
CA VAL A 389 -12.73 1.33 11.19
C VAL A 389 -12.97 1.31 12.70
N LEU A 390 -13.35 2.44 13.28
CA LEU A 390 -13.66 2.56 14.71
C LEU A 390 -14.87 1.67 15.09
N ALA A 391 -15.92 1.68 14.30
CA ALA A 391 -17.10 0.83 14.51
C ALA A 391 -16.74 -0.66 14.46
N TYR A 392 -15.90 -1.07 13.50
CA TYR A 392 -15.36 -2.43 13.43
C TYR A 392 -14.53 -2.78 14.67
N ALA A 393 -13.55 -1.92 15.02
CA ALA A 393 -12.66 -2.12 16.17
C ALA A 393 -13.44 -2.25 17.48
N TRP A 394 -14.47 -1.42 17.67
CA TRP A 394 -15.35 -1.48 18.83
C TRP A 394 -16.11 -2.81 18.90
N LYS A 395 -16.68 -3.26 17.78
CA LYS A 395 -17.44 -4.53 17.70
C LYS A 395 -16.55 -5.73 17.99
N VAL A 396 -15.35 -5.79 17.39
CA VAL A 396 -14.38 -6.88 17.59
C VAL A 396 -13.86 -6.89 19.03
N ASN A 397 -13.63 -5.72 19.62
CA ASN A 397 -13.18 -5.62 21.01
C ASN A 397 -14.28 -6.04 22.00
N ARG A 398 -15.57 -5.80 21.69
CA ARG A 398 -16.71 -6.22 22.51
C ARG A 398 -16.99 -7.73 22.41
N ALA A 399 -16.85 -8.31 21.22
CA ALA A 399 -17.05 -9.75 21.01
C ALA A 399 -16.02 -10.63 21.74
N ARG A 400 -14.94 -10.05 22.25
CA ARG A 400 -13.92 -10.73 23.06
C ARG A 400 -14.27 -10.82 24.55
N ARG A 401 -15.16 -9.94 25.04
CA ARG A 401 -15.65 -9.97 26.45
C ARG A 401 -16.73 -11.01 26.61
#